data_2c628e834fc6b137fa1c1534f3ef37a5
#
_entry.id   2c628e834fc6b137fa1c1534f3ef37a5
#
_cell.length_a   1.000
_cell.length_b   1.000
_cell.length_c   1.000
_cell.angle_alpha   90.00
_cell.angle_beta   90.00
_cell.angle_gamma   90.00
#
_symmetry.space_group_name_H-M   'P 1'
#
loop_
_entity.id
_entity.type
_entity.pdbx_description
1 polymer ?
#
loop_
_entity_poly.entity_id
_entity_poly.type
_entity_poly.pdbx_seq_one_letter_code
_entity_poly.pdbx_strand_id
1 'polypeptide(L)'
;MRLTKIKLSGFKSFVDSTTIKFPSNLMGIVGPNGCGKSNIIDAIRWVLGEASAKTLRGDSMVDVIFNGSGNRKPVGVASVELTFDNSDGTITGAFAGYNEVAVRRVVSRDGTSQYFLNNTRCRRKDITHILLGTGVGSHGYSIIEQGMISRLVEAKPEELRAFLEEAAGISKYKERRRETEHRIKHTRENLRSEEHTSEL
;
A
#
# COMPACT_ATOMS: atom_id res chain seq x y z
N MET A 1 0.89 15.46 3.46
CA MET A 1 -0.16 14.41 3.28
C MET A 1 -0.50 13.79 4.63
N ARG A 2 -1.79 13.72 5.03
CA ARG A 2 -2.26 13.20 6.32
C ARG A 2 -3.39 12.20 6.11
N LEU A 3 -3.33 11.04 6.80
CA LEU A 3 -4.46 10.09 6.81
C LEU A 3 -5.62 10.69 7.62
N THR A 4 -6.79 10.81 7.04
CA THR A 4 -7.98 11.40 7.67
C THR A 4 -9.04 10.37 8.01
N LYS A 5 -9.11 9.28 7.25
CA LYS A 5 -10.17 8.28 7.39
C LYS A 5 -9.71 6.92 6.89
N ILE A 6 -10.14 5.87 7.56
CA ILE A 6 -10.10 4.50 7.06
C ILE A 6 -11.51 3.93 7.08
N LYS A 7 -11.92 3.29 5.98
CA LYS A 7 -13.17 2.57 5.88
C LYS A 7 -12.86 1.10 5.59
N LEU A 8 -13.41 0.20 6.40
CA LEU A 8 -13.20 -1.24 6.33
C LEU A 8 -14.55 -1.95 6.16
N SER A 9 -14.59 -3.03 5.40
CA SER A 9 -15.74 -3.91 5.29
C SER A 9 -15.29 -5.31 4.88
N GLY A 10 -15.78 -6.33 5.56
CA GLY A 10 -15.42 -7.72 5.31
C GLY A 10 -13.94 -8.06 5.58
N PHE A 11 -13.18 -7.18 6.20
CA PHE A 11 -11.75 -7.32 6.44
C PHE A 11 -11.48 -7.85 7.84
N LYS A 12 -10.94 -9.06 7.96
CA LYS A 12 -10.61 -9.74 9.22
C LYS A 12 -11.75 -9.65 10.23
N SER A 13 -11.60 -8.95 11.35
CA SER A 13 -12.64 -8.76 12.36
C SER A 13 -13.68 -7.70 12.02
N PHE A 14 -13.47 -6.89 10.97
CA PHE A 14 -14.39 -5.84 10.55
C PHE A 14 -15.35 -6.35 9.47
N VAL A 15 -16.42 -7.03 9.91
CA VAL A 15 -17.41 -7.65 9.01
C VAL A 15 -18.27 -6.58 8.35
N ASP A 16 -18.86 -5.72 9.19
CA ASP A 16 -19.72 -4.62 8.75
C ASP A 16 -18.89 -3.42 8.33
N SER A 17 -19.47 -2.56 7.50
CA SER A 17 -18.79 -1.33 7.07
C SER A 17 -18.51 -0.44 8.26
N THR A 18 -17.25 -0.34 8.62
CA THR A 18 -16.75 0.44 9.76
C THR A 18 -15.89 1.59 9.24
N THR A 19 -16.15 2.79 9.73
CA THR A 19 -15.36 3.99 9.40
C THR A 19 -14.69 4.52 10.65
N ILE A 20 -13.37 4.66 10.61
CA ILE A 20 -12.55 5.26 11.66
C ILE A 20 -12.00 6.58 11.12
N LYS A 21 -12.29 7.67 11.81
CA LYS A 21 -11.80 9.01 11.46
C LYS A 21 -10.55 9.35 12.29
N PHE A 22 -9.61 10.04 11.70
CA PHE A 22 -8.38 10.52 12.32
C PHE A 22 -8.43 12.06 12.38
N PRO A 23 -9.08 12.63 13.41
CA PRO A 23 -9.30 14.10 13.48
C PRO A 23 -8.04 14.88 13.79
N SER A 24 -7.01 14.24 14.35
CA SER A 24 -5.74 14.86 14.71
C SER A 24 -4.54 14.06 14.21
N ASN A 25 -3.34 14.66 14.27
CA ASN A 25 -2.09 13.99 13.90
C ASN A 25 -1.64 12.93 14.91
N LEU A 26 -2.19 12.97 16.11
CA LEU A 26 -1.94 11.97 17.15
C LEU A 26 -3.27 11.39 17.61
N MET A 27 -3.42 10.08 17.48
CA MET A 27 -4.59 9.33 17.90
C MET A 27 -4.19 7.99 18.50
N GLY A 28 -4.77 7.63 19.63
CA GLY A 28 -4.60 6.32 20.26
C GLY A 28 -5.78 5.41 19.97
N ILE A 29 -5.49 4.16 19.60
CA ILE A 29 -6.49 3.09 19.48
C ILE A 29 -6.25 2.10 20.61
N VAL A 30 -7.17 2.08 21.57
CA VAL A 30 -7.07 1.27 22.78
C VAL A 30 -8.17 0.22 22.82
N GLY A 31 -7.95 -0.86 23.54
CA GLY A 31 -8.91 -1.93 23.73
C GLY A 31 -8.25 -3.19 24.27
N PRO A 32 -9.02 -4.19 24.70
CA PRO A 32 -8.50 -5.46 25.21
C PRO A 32 -7.74 -6.25 24.15
N ASN A 33 -7.01 -7.29 24.56
CA ASN A 33 -6.34 -8.20 23.64
C ASN A 33 -7.37 -8.94 22.78
N GLY A 34 -7.06 -9.15 21.50
CA GLY A 34 -7.94 -9.84 20.56
C GLY A 34 -9.07 -9.01 19.94
N CYS A 35 -9.29 -7.74 20.36
CA CYS A 35 -10.38 -6.92 19.82
C CYS A 35 -10.15 -6.34 18.40
N GLY A 36 -9.06 -6.68 17.76
CA GLY A 36 -8.79 -6.26 16.37
C GLY A 36 -7.95 -4.99 16.18
N LYS A 37 -7.33 -4.43 17.25
CA LYS A 37 -6.45 -3.25 17.13
C LYS A 37 -5.40 -3.39 16.02
N SER A 38 -4.68 -4.50 16.01
CA SER A 38 -3.64 -4.78 15.02
C SER A 38 -4.21 -4.97 13.60
N ASN A 39 -5.48 -5.33 13.46
CA ASN A 39 -6.12 -5.47 12.16
C ASN A 39 -6.26 -4.12 11.43
N ILE A 40 -6.26 -3.01 12.15
CA ILE A 40 -6.27 -1.67 11.56
C ILE A 40 -4.94 -1.37 10.88
N ILE A 41 -3.81 -1.70 11.53
CA ILE A 41 -2.48 -1.57 10.93
C ILE A 41 -2.35 -2.50 9.72
N ASP A 42 -2.80 -3.74 9.83
CA ASP A 42 -2.81 -4.69 8.71
C ASP A 42 -3.61 -4.15 7.53
N ALA A 43 -4.78 -3.53 7.79
CA ALA A 43 -5.62 -2.95 6.75
C ALA A 43 -4.92 -1.80 6.03
N ILE A 44 -4.25 -0.91 6.76
CA ILE A 44 -3.47 0.19 6.19
C ILE A 44 -2.38 -0.38 5.27
N ARG A 45 -1.56 -1.30 5.76
CA ARG A 45 -0.48 -1.92 4.97
C ARG A 45 -1.01 -2.64 3.75
N TRP A 46 -2.09 -3.37 3.91
CA TRP A 46 -2.70 -4.12 2.82
C TRP A 46 -3.11 -3.22 1.65
N VAL A 47 -3.74 -2.08 1.94
CA VAL A 47 -4.13 -1.12 0.89
C VAL A 47 -2.91 -0.48 0.24
N LEU A 48 -1.86 -0.21 1.01
CA LEU A 48 -0.61 0.40 0.53
C LEU A 48 0.25 -0.52 -0.35
N GLY A 49 -0.24 -1.73 -0.63
CA GLY A 49 0.38 -2.63 -1.60
C GLY A 49 1.11 -3.81 -0.97
N GLU A 50 0.94 -4.09 0.33
CA GLU A 50 1.51 -5.31 0.92
C GLU A 50 0.99 -6.55 0.18
N ALA A 51 1.91 -7.38 -0.26
CA ALA A 51 1.66 -8.59 -1.02
C ALA A 51 2.00 -9.88 -0.25
N SER A 52 2.64 -9.75 0.92
CA SER A 52 2.98 -10.89 1.77
C SER A 52 1.83 -11.23 2.69
N ALA A 53 1.25 -12.41 2.54
CA ALA A 53 0.23 -12.92 3.45
C ALA A 53 0.78 -13.05 4.88
N LYS A 54 2.03 -13.51 5.03
CA LYS A 54 2.71 -13.66 6.33
C LYS A 54 2.81 -12.34 7.09
N THR A 55 3.14 -11.25 6.40
CA THR A 55 3.18 -9.90 6.99
C THR A 55 1.81 -9.50 7.53
N LEU A 56 0.74 -9.95 6.88
CA LEU A 56 -0.64 -9.72 7.30
C LEU A 56 -1.16 -10.82 8.25
N ARG A 57 -0.29 -11.66 8.76
CA ARG A 57 -0.63 -12.75 9.71
C ARG A 57 -1.66 -13.73 9.15
N GLY A 58 -1.54 -14.08 7.88
CA GLY A 58 -2.33 -15.07 7.17
C GLY A 58 -1.44 -16.01 6.35
N ASP A 59 -1.98 -17.13 5.93
CA ASP A 59 -1.32 -18.08 5.05
C ASP A 59 -1.52 -17.72 3.57
N SER A 60 -2.67 -17.13 3.26
CA SER A 60 -3.06 -16.66 1.92
C SER A 60 -3.57 -15.23 1.95
N MET A 61 -3.49 -14.55 0.79
CA MET A 61 -4.01 -13.19 0.66
C MET A 61 -5.55 -13.10 0.78
N VAL A 62 -6.26 -14.21 0.61
CA VAL A 62 -7.71 -14.26 0.84
C VAL A 62 -8.07 -14.36 2.33
N ASP A 63 -7.12 -14.69 3.19
CA ASP A 63 -7.34 -14.78 4.66
C ASP A 63 -7.61 -13.42 5.31
N VAL A 64 -7.41 -12.33 4.56
CA VAL A 64 -7.86 -11.01 5.00
C VAL A 64 -9.39 -10.88 4.94
N ILE A 65 -10.09 -11.75 4.22
CA ILE A 65 -11.55 -11.77 4.13
C ILE A 65 -12.10 -12.46 5.38
N PHE A 66 -13.11 -11.87 5.99
CA PHE A 66 -13.77 -12.48 7.15
C PHE A 66 -14.33 -13.86 6.80
N ASN A 67 -13.86 -14.87 7.51
CA ASN A 67 -14.15 -16.28 7.23
C ASN A 67 -15.29 -16.87 8.09
N GLY A 68 -16.06 -16.01 8.73
CA GLY A 68 -17.16 -16.43 9.60
C GLY A 68 -16.76 -16.53 11.08
N SER A 69 -17.75 -16.59 11.91
CA SER A 69 -17.66 -16.88 13.36
C SER A 69 -18.88 -17.70 13.78
N GLY A 70 -18.95 -18.13 15.05
CA GLY A 70 -20.09 -18.92 15.55
C GLY A 70 -21.47 -18.31 15.22
N ASN A 71 -21.57 -16.99 15.19
CA ASN A 71 -22.83 -16.26 14.99
C ASN A 71 -22.91 -15.51 13.64
N ARG A 72 -21.88 -15.52 12.79
CA ARG A 72 -21.85 -14.78 11.53
C ARG A 72 -21.30 -15.62 10.38
N LYS A 73 -21.99 -15.57 9.23
CA LYS A 73 -21.58 -16.26 8.01
C LYS A 73 -20.35 -15.60 7.41
N PRO A 74 -19.50 -16.36 6.68
CA PRO A 74 -18.41 -15.81 5.88
C PRO A 74 -18.93 -14.79 4.87
N VAL A 75 -18.09 -13.77 4.57
CA VAL A 75 -18.38 -12.81 3.50
C VAL A 75 -17.56 -13.13 2.24
N GLY A 76 -18.01 -12.69 1.08
CA GLY A 76 -17.37 -12.96 -0.20
C GLY A 76 -16.24 -12.01 -0.56
N VAL A 77 -16.23 -10.81 0.04
CA VAL A 77 -15.36 -9.70 -0.37
C VAL A 77 -14.85 -8.94 0.85
N ALA A 78 -13.60 -8.55 0.82
CA ALA A 78 -13.05 -7.54 1.73
C ALA A 78 -12.71 -6.26 0.96
N SER A 79 -13.01 -5.12 1.57
CA SER A 79 -12.70 -3.80 1.03
C SER A 79 -12.13 -2.93 2.12
N VAL A 80 -11.01 -2.25 1.83
CA VAL A 80 -10.44 -1.22 2.69
C VAL A 80 -10.13 0.01 1.85
N GLU A 81 -10.51 1.18 2.36
CA GLU A 81 -10.25 2.47 1.74
C GLU A 81 -9.57 3.40 2.75
N LEU A 82 -8.47 3.99 2.32
CA LEU A 82 -7.73 5.03 3.04
C LEU A 82 -7.99 6.36 2.36
N THR A 83 -8.33 7.38 3.13
CA THR A 83 -8.50 8.74 2.62
C THR A 83 -7.43 9.64 3.21
N PHE A 84 -6.73 10.35 2.35
CA PHE A 84 -5.64 11.25 2.70
C PHE A 84 -6.02 12.69 2.35
N ASP A 85 -5.73 13.60 3.26
CA ASP A 85 -5.69 15.03 3.00
C ASP A 85 -4.40 15.36 2.25
N ASN A 86 -4.52 15.99 1.10
CA ASN A 86 -3.42 16.41 0.23
C ASN A 86 -3.39 17.94 0.03
N SER A 87 -3.97 18.70 0.94
CA SER A 87 -4.00 20.17 0.87
C SER A 87 -2.60 20.79 0.89
N ASP A 88 -1.60 20.04 1.38
CA ASP A 88 -0.18 20.41 1.38
C ASP A 88 0.54 20.12 0.03
N GLY A 89 -0.16 19.55 -0.97
CA GLY A 89 0.39 19.25 -2.29
C GLY A 89 1.49 18.18 -2.31
N THR A 90 1.60 17.35 -1.28
CA THR A 90 2.62 16.29 -1.19
C THR A 90 2.48 15.27 -2.32
N ILE A 91 1.23 14.91 -2.69
CA ILE A 91 0.96 14.04 -3.84
C ILE A 91 1.10 14.84 -5.12
N THR A 92 1.97 14.39 -6.01
CA THR A 92 2.30 15.04 -7.28
C THR A 92 1.71 14.29 -8.48
N GLY A 93 1.81 14.88 -9.68
CA GLY A 93 1.34 14.27 -10.93
C GLY A 93 -0.16 14.46 -11.15
N ALA A 94 -0.84 13.47 -11.71
CA ALA A 94 -2.26 13.55 -12.09
C ALA A 94 -3.22 13.84 -10.92
N PHE A 95 -2.76 13.62 -9.68
CA PHE A 95 -3.57 13.81 -8.46
C PHE A 95 -3.15 15.05 -7.64
N ALA A 96 -2.22 15.85 -8.13
CA ALA A 96 -1.76 17.07 -7.46
C ALA A 96 -2.88 18.10 -7.21
N GLY A 97 -3.87 18.15 -8.09
CA GLY A 97 -5.01 19.08 -7.98
C GLY A 97 -6.12 18.62 -7.03
N TYR A 98 -6.01 17.43 -6.42
CA TYR A 98 -7.02 16.94 -5.50
C TYR A 98 -6.61 17.22 -4.06
N ASN A 99 -7.46 17.92 -3.31
CA ASN A 99 -7.26 18.15 -1.87
C ASN A 99 -7.45 16.87 -1.04
N GLU A 100 -8.18 15.90 -1.57
CA GLU A 100 -8.41 14.60 -0.93
C GLU A 100 -8.13 13.48 -1.92
N VAL A 101 -7.33 12.49 -1.49
CA VAL A 101 -7.00 11.32 -2.30
C VAL A 101 -7.40 10.07 -1.54
N ALA A 102 -8.28 9.27 -2.15
CA ALA A 102 -8.76 8.01 -1.62
C ALA A 102 -8.11 6.83 -2.34
N VAL A 103 -7.46 5.95 -1.59
CA VAL A 103 -6.85 4.70 -2.08
C VAL A 103 -7.67 3.54 -1.55
N ARG A 104 -8.23 2.73 -2.43
CA ARG A 104 -9.05 1.57 -2.05
C ARG A 104 -8.54 0.29 -2.68
N ARG A 105 -8.53 -0.76 -1.89
CA ARG A 105 -8.28 -2.13 -2.35
C ARG A 105 -9.48 -3.00 -2.04
N VAL A 106 -9.82 -3.87 -2.97
CA VAL A 106 -10.89 -4.86 -2.86
C VAL A 106 -10.32 -6.23 -3.21
N VAL A 107 -10.65 -7.25 -2.45
CA VAL A 107 -10.32 -8.64 -2.76
C VAL A 107 -11.56 -9.51 -2.62
N SER A 108 -11.73 -10.43 -3.58
CA SER A 108 -12.78 -11.45 -3.58
C SER A 108 -12.20 -12.83 -3.25
N ARG A 109 -13.06 -13.79 -2.87
CA ARG A 109 -12.63 -15.14 -2.49
C ARG A 109 -11.98 -15.93 -3.63
N ASP A 110 -12.24 -15.57 -4.88
CA ASP A 110 -11.57 -16.12 -6.07
C ASP A 110 -10.10 -15.67 -6.21
N GLY A 111 -9.61 -14.84 -5.28
CA GLY A 111 -8.26 -14.27 -5.29
C GLY A 111 -8.12 -13.01 -6.13
N THR A 112 -9.19 -12.54 -6.79
CA THR A 112 -9.15 -11.32 -7.58
C THR A 112 -8.93 -10.11 -6.67
N SER A 113 -7.83 -9.36 -6.90
CA SER A 113 -7.49 -8.14 -6.15
C SER A 113 -7.52 -6.92 -7.08
N GLN A 114 -8.26 -5.91 -6.70
CA GLN A 114 -8.45 -4.68 -7.46
C GLN A 114 -8.08 -3.47 -6.63
N TYR A 115 -7.45 -2.49 -7.29
CA TYR A 115 -7.08 -1.21 -6.68
C TYR A 115 -7.83 -0.06 -7.34
N PHE A 116 -8.15 0.93 -6.54
CA PHE A 116 -8.84 2.14 -6.98
C PHE A 116 -8.19 3.36 -6.37
N LEU A 117 -8.12 4.43 -7.15
CA LEU A 117 -7.65 5.75 -6.76
C LEU A 117 -8.75 6.76 -7.11
N ASN A 118 -9.30 7.43 -6.12
CA ASN A 118 -10.49 8.29 -6.28
C ASN A 118 -11.60 7.61 -7.11
N ASN A 119 -11.92 6.34 -6.75
CA ASN A 119 -12.88 5.46 -7.43
C ASN A 119 -12.51 5.01 -8.86
N THR A 120 -11.43 5.49 -9.44
CA THR A 120 -10.92 5.02 -10.73
C THR A 120 -10.06 3.78 -10.53
N ARG A 121 -10.32 2.71 -11.30
CA ARG A 121 -9.52 1.48 -11.25
C ARG A 121 -8.09 1.77 -11.70
N CYS A 122 -7.11 1.29 -10.94
CA CYS A 122 -5.70 1.47 -11.19
C CYS A 122 -4.90 0.19 -10.92
N ARG A 123 -3.62 0.21 -11.19
CA ARG A 123 -2.69 -0.87 -10.88
C ARG A 123 -2.07 -0.69 -9.50
N ARG A 124 -1.62 -1.78 -8.87
CA ARG A 124 -0.86 -1.69 -7.62
C ARG A 124 0.35 -0.74 -7.73
N LYS A 125 1.05 -0.77 -8.88
CA LYS A 125 2.18 0.13 -9.14
C LYS A 125 1.81 1.61 -9.06
N ASP A 126 0.63 1.98 -9.52
CA ASP A 126 0.17 3.36 -9.51
C ASP A 126 0.01 3.87 -8.07
N ILE A 127 -0.52 3.01 -7.17
CA ILE A 127 -0.60 3.30 -5.73
C ILE A 127 0.80 3.47 -5.13
N THR A 128 1.70 2.52 -5.39
CA THR A 128 3.08 2.60 -4.89
C THR A 128 3.77 3.87 -5.38
N HIS A 129 3.58 4.23 -6.65
CA HIS A 129 4.21 5.41 -7.28
C HIS A 129 3.75 6.74 -6.65
N ILE A 130 2.45 6.86 -6.35
CA ILE A 130 1.89 8.06 -5.72
C ILE A 130 2.42 8.24 -4.30
N LEU A 131 2.65 7.13 -3.60
CA LEU A 131 3.11 7.12 -2.21
C LEU A 131 4.63 7.16 -2.07
N LEU A 132 5.39 7.01 -3.16
CA LEU A 132 6.85 7.10 -3.12
C LEU A 132 7.33 8.47 -2.61
N GLY A 133 8.20 8.45 -1.62
CA GLY A 133 8.77 9.64 -1.00
C GLY A 133 7.83 10.35 -0.02
N THR A 134 6.65 9.79 0.27
CA THR A 134 5.76 10.29 1.33
C THR A 134 6.03 9.63 2.69
N GLY A 135 6.93 8.63 2.72
CA GLY A 135 7.16 7.78 3.90
C GLY A 135 6.04 6.78 4.18
N VAL A 136 4.94 6.88 3.43
CA VAL A 136 3.76 6.00 3.56
C VAL A 136 3.79 4.99 2.40
N GLY A 137 4.17 3.77 2.65
CA GLY A 137 4.26 2.72 1.63
C GLY A 137 4.55 1.36 2.26
N SER A 138 4.64 0.31 1.45
CA SER A 138 4.94 -1.05 1.92
C SER A 138 6.31 -1.17 2.61
N HIS A 139 7.25 -0.31 2.25
CA HIS A 139 8.59 -0.19 2.87
C HIS A 139 8.79 1.17 3.56
N GLY A 140 7.70 1.94 3.75
CA GLY A 140 7.77 3.25 4.36
C GLY A 140 8.07 3.18 5.86
N TYR A 141 8.74 4.21 6.38
CA TYR A 141 9.08 4.35 7.80
C TYR A 141 7.93 4.92 8.65
N SER A 142 6.83 5.32 8.03
CA SER A 142 5.67 5.92 8.72
C SER A 142 4.83 4.90 9.48
N ILE A 143 5.00 3.60 9.23
CA ILE A 143 4.30 2.53 9.94
C ILE A 143 5.30 1.71 10.73
N ILE A 144 5.31 1.92 12.04
CA ILE A 144 6.19 1.19 12.96
C ILE A 144 5.39 0.06 13.60
N GLU A 145 5.81 -1.17 13.32
CA GLU A 145 5.21 -2.39 13.88
C GLU A 145 5.91 -2.86 15.14
N GLN A 146 5.23 -3.73 15.86
CA GLN A 146 5.83 -4.46 16.96
C GLN A 146 7.05 -5.29 16.47
N GLY A 147 8.19 -5.11 17.10
CA GLY A 147 9.43 -5.78 16.72
C GLY A 147 10.17 -5.17 15.53
N MET A 148 9.64 -4.13 14.88
CA MET A 148 10.33 -3.47 13.78
C MET A 148 11.62 -2.78 14.24
N ILE A 149 11.60 -2.14 15.40
CA ILE A 149 12.79 -1.49 15.97
C ILE A 149 13.89 -2.51 16.25
N SER A 150 13.55 -3.66 16.86
CA SER A 150 14.52 -4.74 17.11
C SER A 150 15.13 -5.26 15.81
N ARG A 151 14.30 -5.50 14.80
CA ARG A 151 14.78 -5.89 13.45
C ARG A 151 15.68 -4.84 12.82
N LEU A 152 15.39 -3.57 13.02
CA LEU A 152 16.20 -2.48 12.48
C LEU A 152 17.59 -2.41 13.16
N VAL A 153 17.63 -2.66 14.47
CA VAL A 153 18.91 -2.72 15.23
C VAL A 153 19.78 -3.91 14.78
N GLU A 154 19.16 -5.03 14.42
CA GLU A 154 19.82 -6.24 13.96
C GLU A 154 20.00 -6.30 12.43
N ALA A 155 19.48 -5.29 11.69
CA ALA A 155 19.47 -5.27 10.24
C ALA A 155 20.87 -5.16 9.64
N LYS A 156 21.05 -5.79 8.48
CA LYS A 156 22.29 -5.67 7.71
C LYS A 156 22.45 -4.26 7.14
N PRO A 157 23.69 -3.82 6.85
CA PRO A 157 23.96 -2.47 6.32
C PRO A 157 23.14 -2.13 5.07
N GLU A 158 22.87 -3.10 4.21
CA GLU A 158 22.08 -2.92 2.98
C GLU A 158 20.61 -2.60 3.28
N GLU A 159 20.04 -3.23 4.31
CA GLU A 159 18.66 -3.00 4.76
C GLU A 159 18.54 -1.62 5.42
N LEU A 160 19.50 -1.28 6.27
CA LEU A 160 19.58 0.07 6.90
C LEU A 160 19.73 1.16 5.83
N ARG A 161 20.55 0.91 4.82
CA ARG A 161 20.71 1.84 3.70
C ARG A 161 19.39 2.07 2.97
N ALA A 162 18.63 1.02 2.66
CA ALA A 162 17.33 1.14 2.00
C ALA A 162 16.35 1.98 2.84
N PHE A 163 16.38 1.83 4.15
CA PHE A 163 15.58 2.61 5.09
C PHE A 163 15.95 4.10 5.09
N LEU A 164 17.25 4.39 5.12
CA LEU A 164 17.76 5.77 5.06
C LEU A 164 17.47 6.44 3.71
N GLU A 165 17.57 5.69 2.61
CA GLU A 165 17.24 6.18 1.28
C GLU A 165 15.75 6.52 1.15
N GLU A 166 14.87 5.72 1.75
CA GLU A 166 13.43 6.03 1.80
C GLU A 166 13.17 7.28 2.66
N ALA A 167 13.79 7.38 3.83
CA ALA A 167 13.65 8.54 4.73
C ALA A 167 14.17 9.83 4.08
N ALA A 168 15.21 9.73 3.25
CA ALA A 168 15.77 10.84 2.48
C ALA A 168 14.99 11.15 1.18
N GLY A 169 13.93 10.41 0.87
CA GLY A 169 13.14 10.56 -0.35
C GLY A 169 13.88 10.17 -1.64
N ILE A 170 15.00 9.46 -1.52
CA ILE A 170 15.84 9.05 -2.66
C ILE A 170 15.18 7.90 -3.45
N SER A 171 14.38 7.08 -2.81
CA SER A 171 13.70 5.92 -3.40
C SER A 171 12.89 6.29 -4.65
N LYS A 172 12.23 7.45 -4.63
CA LYS A 172 11.48 8.00 -5.77
C LYS A 172 12.36 8.24 -6.99
N TYR A 173 13.56 8.77 -6.79
CA TYR A 173 14.51 9.04 -7.87
C TYR A 173 15.13 7.75 -8.41
N LYS A 174 15.45 6.81 -7.53
CA LYS A 174 15.98 5.49 -7.93
C LYS A 174 14.98 4.72 -8.79
N GLU A 175 13.70 4.69 -8.42
CA GLU A 175 12.69 3.98 -9.19
C GLU A 175 12.46 4.64 -10.55
N ARG A 176 12.39 5.98 -10.61
CA ARG A 176 12.31 6.71 -11.89
C ARG A 176 13.52 6.45 -12.80
N ARG A 177 14.72 6.44 -12.23
CA ARG A 177 15.95 6.12 -12.96
C ARG A 177 15.88 4.71 -13.53
N ARG A 178 15.50 3.72 -12.73
CA ARG A 178 15.37 2.32 -13.14
C ARG A 178 14.35 2.13 -14.25
N GLU A 179 13.20 2.80 -14.17
CA GLU A 179 12.20 2.78 -15.23
C GLU A 179 12.73 3.39 -16.53
N THR A 180 13.46 4.51 -16.43
CA THR A 180 14.07 5.16 -17.59
C THR A 180 15.14 4.28 -18.22
N GLU A 181 16.02 3.68 -17.43
CA GLU A 181 17.06 2.75 -17.91
C GLU A 181 16.42 1.54 -18.62
N HIS A 182 15.34 0.99 -18.08
CA HIS A 182 14.60 -0.10 -18.71
C HIS A 182 13.97 0.32 -20.05
N ARG A 183 13.36 1.51 -20.12
CA ARG A 183 12.79 2.05 -21.37
C ARG A 183 13.87 2.26 -22.42
N ILE A 184 15.01 2.86 -22.04
CA ILE A 184 16.15 3.05 -22.96
C ILE A 184 16.66 1.73 -23.51
N LYS A 185 16.81 0.71 -22.62
CA LYS A 185 17.24 -0.62 -23.04
C LYS A 185 16.29 -1.23 -24.06
N HIS A 186 14.99 -1.20 -23.77
CA HIS A 186 13.96 -1.74 -24.65
C HIS A 186 13.91 -1.00 -26.00
N THR A 187 14.04 0.31 -26.00
CA THR A 187 14.09 1.11 -27.24
C THR A 187 15.32 0.75 -28.09
N ARG A 188 16.49 0.56 -27.46
CA ARG A 188 17.70 0.12 -28.17
C ARG A 188 17.55 -1.28 -28.77
N GLU A 189 16.88 -2.19 -28.05
CA GLU A 189 16.61 -3.54 -28.56
C GLU A 189 15.65 -3.49 -29.77
N ASN A 190 14.61 -2.66 -29.72
CA ASN A 190 13.68 -2.46 -30.84
C ASN A 190 14.39 -1.87 -32.08
N LEU A 191 15.19 -0.83 -31.90
CA LEU A 191 15.96 -0.23 -33.01
C LEU A 191 16.89 -1.23 -33.68
N ARG A 192 17.59 -2.05 -32.90
CA ARG A 192 18.44 -3.11 -33.45
C ARG A 192 17.67 -4.15 -34.25
N SER A 193 16.46 -4.50 -33.81
CA SER A 193 15.61 -5.46 -34.52
C SER A 193 15.05 -4.86 -35.82
N GLU A 194 14.76 -3.57 -35.86
CA GLU A 194 14.33 -2.86 -37.09
C GLU A 194 15.47 -2.71 -38.10
N GLU A 195 16.69 -2.40 -37.62
CA GLU A 195 17.89 -2.36 -38.49
C GLU A 195 18.12 -3.71 -39.18
N HIS A 196 18.04 -4.82 -38.46
CA HIS A 196 18.17 -6.17 -39.02
C HIS A 196 17.05 -6.56 -40.01
N THR A 197 15.87 -5.98 -39.87
CA THR A 197 14.75 -6.27 -40.77
C THR A 197 14.79 -5.41 -42.05
N SER A 198 15.47 -4.29 -42.05
CA SER A 198 15.63 -3.40 -43.19
C SER A 198 16.84 -3.76 -44.07
N GLU A 199 17.73 -4.65 -43.65
CA GLU A 199 18.87 -5.16 -44.39
C GLU A 199 18.57 -6.48 -45.16
N LEU A 200 17.34 -7.01 -45.07
CA LEU A 200 16.85 -8.16 -45.83
C LEU A 200 15.88 -7.71 -46.94
#